data_032276c111c33a527d5026a2f0e53fa5
#
_entry.id   032276c111c33a527d5026a2f0e53fa5
#
_cell.length_a   1.000
_cell.length_b   1.000
_cell.length_c   1.000
_cell.angle_alpha   90.00
_cell.angle_beta   90.00
_cell.angle_gamma   90.00
#
_symmetry.space_group_name_H-M   'P 1'
#
loop_
_entity.id
_entity.type
_entity.pdbx_description
1 polymer ?
#
loop_
_entity_poly.entity_id
_entity_poly.type
_entity_poly.pdbx_seq_one_letter_code
_entity_poly.pdbx_strand_id
1 'polypeptide(L)'
;GEEVKWHQDIGFWPHTNYSPLTVGTYIYDCGMEQGPVGMIPKSHDGPLYNQYNDKDEWIGCLRPEDEAAIDTASADYLEGPAGSLTLHNCRMIHGSKPNLSDIGRPLLLNAYASADALPYTHNPAQSKYMETIVRGEAARWAHHDSRPCLLPPDWSVGYTSIFALQQEEA
;
A
#
# COMPACT_ATOMS: atom_id res chain seq x y z
N GLY A 1 11.27 -3.78 15.29
CA GLY A 1 10.22 -4.26 14.36
C GLY A 1 10.78 -4.34 12.95
N GLU A 2 10.12 -5.12 12.10
CA GLU A 2 10.59 -5.40 10.74
C GLU A 2 10.25 -4.27 9.79
N GLU A 3 11.02 -4.15 8.71
CA GLU A 3 10.72 -3.23 7.63
C GLU A 3 9.53 -3.72 6.81
N VAL A 4 8.91 -2.80 6.08
CA VAL A 4 8.01 -3.12 4.96
C VAL A 4 8.75 -2.74 3.69
N LYS A 5 9.04 -3.72 2.84
CA LYS A 5 9.74 -3.51 1.56
C LYS A 5 8.92 -2.59 0.63
N TRP A 6 9.60 -1.97 -0.33
CA TRP A 6 8.96 -1.06 -1.29
C TRP A 6 7.90 -1.77 -2.12
N HIS A 7 6.70 -1.21 -2.18
CA HIS A 7 5.55 -1.78 -2.89
C HIS A 7 4.57 -0.69 -3.35
N GLN A 8 3.56 -1.10 -4.08
CA GLN A 8 2.41 -0.27 -4.47
C GLN A 8 1.13 -0.98 -4.00
N ASP A 9 0.28 -0.28 -3.29
CA ASP A 9 -0.97 -0.80 -2.72
C ASP A 9 -1.92 -1.38 -3.76
N ILE A 10 -1.99 -0.76 -4.95
CA ILE A 10 -2.92 -1.16 -6.00
C ILE A 10 -2.73 -2.63 -6.44
N GLY A 11 -1.56 -3.19 -6.24
CA GLY A 11 -1.29 -4.61 -6.51
C GLY A 11 -2.07 -5.54 -5.58
N PHE A 12 -2.39 -5.13 -4.35
CA PHE A 12 -3.11 -5.95 -3.37
C PHE A 12 -4.64 -5.87 -3.52
N TRP A 13 -5.15 -4.70 -3.91
CA TRP A 13 -6.59 -4.45 -4.09
C TRP A 13 -6.87 -3.63 -5.34
N PRO A 14 -6.69 -4.22 -6.53
CA PRO A 14 -6.89 -3.51 -7.78
C PRO A 14 -8.34 -3.07 -7.96
N HIS A 15 -8.50 -1.84 -8.44
CA HIS A 15 -9.77 -1.21 -8.70
C HIS A 15 -9.89 -0.78 -10.17
N THR A 16 -11.09 -0.48 -10.61
CA THR A 16 -11.37 -0.01 -11.98
C THR A 16 -10.64 1.27 -12.35
N ASN A 17 -10.23 2.07 -11.36
CA ASN A 17 -9.38 3.25 -11.55
C ASN A 17 -8.41 3.43 -10.37
N TYR A 18 -7.52 4.40 -10.48
CA TYR A 18 -6.46 4.66 -9.52
C TYR A 18 -6.80 5.75 -8.49
N SER A 19 -8.08 5.88 -8.12
CA SER A 19 -8.51 6.78 -7.05
C SER A 19 -8.25 6.26 -5.63
N PRO A 20 -8.06 4.95 -5.35
CA PRO A 20 -7.83 4.51 -3.98
C PRO A 20 -6.69 5.27 -3.31
N LEU A 21 -6.93 5.63 -2.05
CA LEU A 21 -6.08 6.42 -1.18
C LEU A 21 -5.98 5.74 0.17
N THR A 22 -4.77 5.55 0.65
CA THR A 22 -4.52 5.06 2.00
C THR A 22 -4.23 6.22 2.93
N VAL A 23 -4.92 6.25 4.07
CA VAL A 23 -4.71 7.20 5.16
C VAL A 23 -4.19 6.43 6.37
N GLY A 24 -2.96 6.72 6.76
CA GLY A 24 -2.35 6.19 7.98
C GLY A 24 -2.45 7.22 9.11
N THR A 25 -2.75 6.76 10.32
CA THR A 25 -2.76 7.61 11.52
C THR A 25 -1.75 7.05 12.52
N TYR A 26 -0.75 7.82 12.90
CA TYR A 26 0.18 7.46 13.96
C TYR A 26 -0.50 7.49 15.32
N ILE A 27 -0.47 6.37 16.05
CA ILE A 27 -1.05 6.26 17.39
C ILE A 27 -0.11 6.86 18.45
N TYR A 28 1.20 6.75 18.20
CA TYR A 28 2.26 7.36 19.02
C TYR A 28 3.13 8.26 18.15
N ASP A 29 3.99 9.04 18.78
CA ASP A 29 5.01 9.82 18.06
C ASP A 29 5.86 8.88 17.21
N CYS A 30 6.17 9.30 16.00
CA CYS A 30 6.95 8.53 15.05
C CYS A 30 8.11 9.38 14.52
N GLY A 31 9.31 9.07 14.94
CA GLY A 31 10.55 9.62 14.39
C GLY A 31 11.31 8.55 13.60
N MET A 32 12.51 8.88 13.12
CA MET A 32 13.32 7.99 12.29
C MET A 32 13.65 6.65 12.97
N GLU A 33 13.80 6.62 14.29
CA GLU A 33 14.12 5.40 15.04
C GLU A 33 12.94 4.41 15.09
N GLN A 34 11.70 4.92 15.00
CA GLN A 34 10.48 4.10 14.94
C GLN A 34 10.23 3.54 13.54
N GLY A 35 11.06 3.87 12.55
CA GLY A 35 10.90 3.39 11.19
C GLY A 35 9.67 3.93 10.48
N PRO A 36 9.59 5.25 10.24
CA PRO A 36 8.43 5.88 9.62
C PRO A 36 8.17 5.36 8.20
N VAL A 37 6.96 5.57 7.73
CA VAL A 37 6.61 5.31 6.32
C VAL A 37 7.46 6.21 5.43
N GLY A 38 8.13 5.60 4.47
CA GLY A 38 8.86 6.27 3.39
C GLY A 38 8.08 6.22 2.09
N MET A 39 8.13 7.29 1.32
CA MET A 39 7.46 7.42 0.03
C MET A 39 8.43 7.94 -1.02
N ILE A 40 8.39 7.36 -2.22
CA ILE A 40 9.17 7.86 -3.35
C ILE A 40 8.38 8.98 -4.02
N PRO A 41 8.84 10.25 -3.96
CA PRO A 41 8.11 11.38 -4.53
C PRO A 41 7.75 11.18 -5.99
N LYS A 42 6.48 11.51 -6.36
CA LYS A 42 5.93 11.42 -7.72
C LYS A 42 5.83 10.00 -8.30
N SER A 43 6.17 8.95 -7.58
CA SER A 43 6.09 7.57 -8.09
C SER A 43 4.67 7.15 -8.48
N HIS A 44 3.64 7.79 -7.95
CA HIS A 44 2.24 7.55 -8.32
C HIS A 44 1.93 7.90 -9.79
N ASP A 45 2.73 8.75 -10.44
CA ASP A 45 2.63 9.06 -11.87
C ASP A 45 3.46 8.10 -12.75
N GLY A 46 4.30 7.29 -12.12
CA GLY A 46 5.18 6.33 -12.76
C GLY A 46 4.48 5.04 -13.22
N PRO A 47 5.25 4.00 -13.55
CA PRO A 47 4.72 2.69 -13.93
C PRO A 47 4.10 1.96 -12.75
N LEU A 48 3.30 0.93 -13.06
CA LEU A 48 2.97 -0.14 -12.12
C LEU A 48 4.04 -1.22 -12.24
N TYR A 49 4.52 -1.68 -11.10
CA TYR A 49 5.54 -2.71 -11.02
C TYR A 49 4.92 -4.08 -10.76
N ASN A 50 5.57 -5.11 -11.32
CA ASN A 50 5.22 -6.49 -11.03
C ASN A 50 5.61 -6.82 -9.59
N GLN A 51 4.69 -7.43 -8.84
CA GLN A 51 4.92 -7.89 -7.47
C GLN A 51 4.91 -9.43 -7.38
N TYR A 52 5.19 -10.10 -8.49
CA TYR A 52 5.48 -11.52 -8.57
C TYR A 52 6.96 -11.74 -8.85
N ASN A 53 7.53 -12.80 -8.28
CA ASN A 53 8.89 -13.21 -8.60
C ASN A 53 8.98 -13.96 -9.94
N ASP A 54 10.17 -14.42 -10.32
CA ASP A 54 10.42 -15.14 -11.58
C ASP A 54 9.77 -16.54 -11.64
N LYS A 55 9.21 -17.01 -10.51
CA LYS A 55 8.47 -18.27 -10.42
C LYS A 55 6.95 -18.08 -10.44
N ASP A 56 6.48 -16.87 -10.74
CA ASP A 56 5.06 -16.48 -10.64
C ASP A 56 4.48 -16.58 -9.21
N GLU A 57 5.31 -16.45 -8.17
CA GLU A 57 4.88 -16.40 -6.79
C GLU A 57 4.72 -14.93 -6.36
N TRP A 58 3.65 -14.62 -5.65
CA TRP A 58 3.37 -13.28 -5.14
C TRP A 58 4.30 -12.95 -3.96
N ILE A 59 5.11 -11.91 -4.12
CA ILE A 59 6.06 -11.46 -3.08
C ILE A 59 5.61 -10.20 -2.33
N GLY A 60 4.58 -9.50 -2.85
CA GLY A 60 4.01 -8.31 -2.20
C GLY A 60 4.97 -7.12 -2.07
N CYS A 61 6.00 -7.06 -2.88
CA CYS A 61 6.94 -5.95 -2.97
C CYS A 61 7.50 -5.83 -4.39
N LEU A 62 8.26 -4.78 -4.66
CA LEU A 62 9.00 -4.63 -5.90
C LEU A 62 10.07 -5.74 -6.00
N ARG A 63 10.29 -6.23 -7.21
CA ARG A 63 11.40 -7.15 -7.48
C ARG A 63 12.73 -6.42 -7.31
N PRO A 64 13.82 -7.13 -6.96
CA PRO A 64 15.15 -6.51 -6.76
C PRO A 64 15.61 -5.65 -7.95
N GLU A 65 15.37 -6.09 -9.19
CA GLU A 65 15.75 -5.34 -10.39
C GLU A 65 14.91 -4.06 -10.58
N ASP A 66 13.64 -4.08 -10.21
CA ASP A 66 12.76 -2.92 -10.27
C ASP A 66 13.16 -1.91 -9.16
N GLU A 67 13.44 -2.39 -7.96
CA GLU A 67 13.91 -1.56 -6.85
C GLU A 67 15.27 -0.92 -7.17
N ALA A 68 16.20 -1.65 -7.77
CA ALA A 68 17.50 -1.14 -8.17
C ALA A 68 17.42 -0.01 -9.22
N ALA A 69 16.33 0.06 -9.97
CA ALA A 69 16.07 1.13 -10.96
C ALA A 69 15.44 2.39 -10.35
N ILE A 70 15.08 2.37 -9.06
CA ILE A 70 14.43 3.47 -8.36
C ILE A 70 15.43 4.16 -7.45
N ASP A 71 15.39 5.50 -7.43
CA ASP A 71 16.15 6.29 -6.46
C ASP A 71 15.51 6.22 -5.07
N THR A 72 15.73 5.13 -4.35
CA THR A 72 15.23 4.95 -2.99
C THR A 72 15.85 5.91 -1.98
N ALA A 73 17.01 6.53 -2.32
CA ALA A 73 17.62 7.56 -1.48
C ALA A 73 16.83 8.88 -1.50
N SER A 74 16.00 9.10 -2.52
CA SER A 74 15.10 10.26 -2.61
C SER A 74 13.83 10.13 -1.77
N ALA A 75 13.65 9.04 -1.03
CA ALA A 75 12.45 8.80 -0.24
C ALA A 75 12.25 9.86 0.85
N ASP A 76 11.05 10.40 0.91
CA ASP A 76 10.59 11.24 2.02
C ASP A 76 10.05 10.34 3.14
N TYR A 77 10.63 10.43 4.33
CA TYR A 77 10.17 9.70 5.51
C TYR A 77 9.23 10.57 6.32
N LEU A 78 8.03 10.07 6.56
CA LEU A 78 6.94 10.82 7.16
C LEU A 78 6.99 10.71 8.69
N GLU A 79 7.77 11.57 9.32
CA GLU A 79 7.83 11.70 10.78
C GLU A 79 6.68 12.57 11.30
N GLY A 80 6.26 12.38 12.55
CA GLY A 80 5.26 13.26 13.17
C GLY A 80 4.81 12.80 14.54
N PRO A 81 4.18 13.69 15.31
CA PRO A 81 3.60 13.36 16.61
C PRO A 81 2.38 12.46 16.48
N ALA A 82 1.97 11.85 17.59
CA ALA A 82 0.72 11.10 17.70
C ALA A 82 -0.47 11.88 17.12
N GLY A 83 -1.30 11.22 16.34
CA GLY A 83 -2.41 11.82 15.60
C GLY A 83 -2.03 12.40 14.23
N SER A 84 -0.75 12.41 13.85
CA SER A 84 -0.35 12.78 12.48
C SER A 84 -0.94 11.81 11.46
N LEU A 85 -1.31 12.36 10.31
CA LEU A 85 -1.85 11.60 9.18
C LEU A 85 -0.81 11.50 8.07
N THR A 86 -0.65 10.29 7.54
CA THR A 86 0.04 10.04 6.27
C THR A 86 -1.00 9.76 5.20
N LEU A 87 -0.82 10.29 4.00
CA LEU A 87 -1.73 10.08 2.88
C LEU A 87 -0.95 9.70 1.64
N HIS A 88 -1.36 8.63 0.97
CA HIS A 88 -0.76 8.26 -0.32
C HIS A 88 -1.77 7.60 -1.26
N ASN A 89 -1.58 7.85 -2.54
CA ASN A 89 -2.33 7.19 -3.61
C ASN A 89 -1.90 5.72 -3.72
N CYS A 90 -2.81 4.86 -4.14
CA CYS A 90 -2.57 3.42 -4.28
C CYS A 90 -1.41 3.04 -5.22
N ARG A 91 -0.95 3.95 -6.08
CA ARG A 91 0.21 3.77 -6.98
C ARG A 91 1.52 4.28 -6.40
N MET A 92 1.49 4.97 -5.26
CA MET A 92 2.69 5.48 -4.61
C MET A 92 3.60 4.32 -4.21
N ILE A 93 4.85 4.36 -4.64
CA ILE A 93 5.86 3.44 -4.10
C ILE A 93 6.17 3.88 -2.69
N HIS A 94 5.93 2.99 -1.74
CA HIS A 94 6.15 3.26 -0.33
C HIS A 94 6.63 2.00 0.39
N GLY A 95 7.16 2.21 1.57
CA GLY A 95 7.65 1.16 2.45
C GLY A 95 7.89 1.72 3.84
N SER A 96 8.57 1.01 4.70
CA SER A 96 9.01 1.57 5.99
C SER A 96 10.33 0.97 6.42
N LYS A 97 11.15 1.77 7.09
CA LYS A 97 12.36 1.26 7.74
C LYS A 97 12.02 0.33 8.91
N PRO A 98 12.95 -0.53 9.32
CA PRO A 98 12.77 -1.29 10.55
C PRO A 98 12.65 -0.34 11.74
N ASN A 99 11.81 -0.72 12.71
CA ASN A 99 11.72 -0.03 13.98
C ASN A 99 12.87 -0.49 14.90
N LEU A 100 13.82 0.39 15.15
CA LEU A 100 15.02 0.15 15.96
C LEU A 100 14.84 0.60 17.42
N SER A 101 13.69 1.21 17.75
CA SER A 101 13.38 1.67 19.08
C SER A 101 12.68 0.60 19.92
N ASP A 102 12.61 0.83 21.24
CA ASP A 102 11.85 0.01 22.18
C ASP A 102 10.33 0.35 22.19
N ILE A 103 9.92 1.35 21.40
CA ILE A 103 8.52 1.81 21.32
C ILE A 103 7.89 1.28 20.04
N GLY A 104 6.77 0.56 20.18
CA GLY A 104 6.01 0.10 19.01
C GLY A 104 5.49 1.28 18.16
N ARG A 105 5.42 1.07 16.86
CA ARG A 105 4.84 2.04 15.91
C ARG A 105 3.51 1.50 15.35
N PRO A 106 2.43 1.47 16.12
CA PRO A 106 1.13 1.12 15.59
C PRO A 106 0.65 2.23 14.63
N LEU A 107 0.23 1.81 13.45
CA LEU A 107 -0.30 2.67 12.41
C LEU A 107 -1.71 2.19 12.06
N LEU A 108 -2.73 3.02 12.32
CA LEU A 108 -4.09 2.73 11.89
C LEU A 108 -4.22 3.10 10.41
N LEU A 109 -4.53 2.12 9.58
CA LEU A 109 -4.73 2.30 8.14
C LEU A 109 -6.21 2.29 7.78
N ASN A 110 -6.62 3.29 7.00
CA ASN A 110 -7.95 3.36 6.39
C ASN A 110 -7.79 3.60 4.89
N ALA A 111 -8.37 2.73 4.08
CA ALA A 111 -8.39 2.91 2.64
C ALA A 111 -9.72 3.52 2.20
N TYR A 112 -9.66 4.48 1.30
CA TYR A 112 -10.81 5.13 0.67
C TYR A 112 -10.66 5.06 -0.84
N ALA A 113 -11.77 5.02 -1.54
CA ALA A 113 -11.81 5.12 -3.00
C ALA A 113 -12.96 6.04 -3.43
N SER A 114 -12.91 6.58 -4.64
CA SER A 114 -14.10 7.22 -5.21
C SER A 114 -15.21 6.19 -5.38
N ALA A 115 -16.46 6.64 -5.26
CA ALA A 115 -17.62 5.74 -5.33
C ALA A 115 -17.77 5.02 -6.68
N ASP A 116 -17.08 5.49 -7.71
CA ASP A 116 -17.04 4.93 -9.07
C ASP A 116 -15.84 4.01 -9.33
N ALA A 117 -14.97 3.81 -8.33
CA ALA A 117 -13.88 2.85 -8.35
C ALA A 117 -14.34 1.54 -7.72
N LEU A 118 -14.53 0.52 -8.54
CA LEU A 118 -14.98 -0.79 -8.10
C LEU A 118 -13.81 -1.77 -8.03
N PRO A 119 -13.74 -2.63 -6.99
CA PRO A 119 -12.68 -3.62 -6.88
C PRO A 119 -12.80 -4.71 -7.96
N TYR A 120 -11.68 -5.14 -8.52
CA TYR A 120 -11.60 -6.29 -9.44
C TYR A 120 -11.51 -7.62 -8.70
N THR A 121 -11.00 -7.61 -7.48
CA THR A 121 -10.69 -8.82 -6.70
C THR A 121 -11.18 -8.70 -5.27
N HIS A 122 -11.17 -9.81 -4.57
CA HIS A 122 -11.45 -9.84 -3.14
C HIS A 122 -10.43 -8.99 -2.39
N ASN A 123 -10.86 -8.23 -1.37
CA ASN A 123 -9.93 -7.42 -0.59
C ASN A 123 -9.23 -8.31 0.47
N PRO A 124 -7.89 -8.30 0.56
CA PRO A 124 -7.17 -9.08 1.56
C PRO A 124 -7.46 -8.63 3.01
N ALA A 125 -7.72 -7.35 3.21
CA ALA A 125 -8.00 -6.75 4.52
C ALA A 125 -9.48 -6.40 4.68
N GLN A 126 -10.31 -7.42 4.84
CA GLN A 126 -11.76 -7.23 4.97
C GLN A 126 -12.15 -6.47 6.24
N SER A 127 -13.14 -5.60 6.12
CA SER A 127 -13.70 -4.81 7.20
C SER A 127 -15.22 -4.74 7.09
N LYS A 128 -15.91 -4.66 8.24
CA LYS A 128 -17.35 -4.41 8.27
C LYS A 128 -17.76 -3.04 7.69
N TYR A 129 -16.80 -2.17 7.41
CA TYR A 129 -17.03 -0.85 6.82
C TYR A 129 -16.76 -0.80 5.32
N MET A 130 -16.37 -1.93 4.71
CA MET A 130 -16.20 -1.99 3.26
C MET A 130 -17.45 -1.51 2.55
N GLU A 131 -17.26 -0.83 1.43
CA GLU A 131 -18.34 -0.28 0.57
C GLU A 131 -19.23 0.77 1.26
N THR A 132 -18.88 1.21 2.48
CA THR A 132 -19.61 2.28 3.16
C THR A 132 -19.35 3.62 2.45
N ILE A 133 -20.41 4.26 1.99
CA ILE A 133 -20.32 5.62 1.45
C ILE A 133 -20.16 6.61 2.61
N VAL A 134 -18.96 7.18 2.74
CA VAL A 134 -18.64 8.15 3.80
C VAL A 134 -18.98 9.59 3.40
N ARG A 135 -19.09 9.85 2.09
CA ARG A 135 -19.48 11.16 1.55
C ARG A 135 -20.03 11.02 0.13
N GLY A 136 -21.07 11.78 -0.19
CA GLY A 136 -21.73 11.74 -1.49
C GLY A 136 -22.71 10.59 -1.62
N GLU A 137 -22.88 10.08 -2.81
CA GLU A 137 -23.81 9.03 -3.17
C GLU A 137 -23.13 7.87 -3.90
N ALA A 138 -23.73 6.70 -3.91
CA ALA A 138 -23.25 5.56 -4.69
C ALA A 138 -23.26 5.87 -6.18
N ALA A 139 -22.18 5.57 -6.85
CA ALA A 139 -22.09 5.77 -8.30
C ALA A 139 -22.95 4.76 -9.05
N ARG A 140 -23.55 5.21 -10.17
CA ARG A 140 -24.27 4.33 -11.10
C ARG A 140 -23.38 3.82 -12.23
N TRP A 141 -22.24 4.46 -12.42
CA TRP A 141 -21.26 4.17 -13.48
C TRP A 141 -19.89 4.01 -12.86
N ALA A 142 -19.21 2.92 -13.18
CA ALA A 142 -17.81 2.76 -12.86
C ALA A 142 -16.95 3.48 -13.91
N HIS A 143 -15.92 4.18 -13.49
CA HIS A 143 -14.91 4.70 -14.38
C HIS A 143 -13.72 3.72 -14.43
N HIS A 144 -13.33 3.35 -15.64
CA HIS A 144 -12.20 2.46 -15.88
C HIS A 144 -10.99 3.28 -16.37
N ASP A 145 -9.85 3.10 -15.71
CA ASP A 145 -8.57 3.57 -16.27
C ASP A 145 -8.20 2.68 -17.47
N SER A 146 -7.67 3.27 -18.51
CA SER A 146 -7.31 2.55 -19.74
C SER A 146 -6.02 1.73 -19.62
N ARG A 147 -5.25 1.93 -18.54
CA ARG A 147 -4.00 1.21 -18.29
C ARG A 147 -4.27 -0.17 -17.69
N PRO A 148 -3.44 -1.18 -17.99
CA PRO A 148 -3.57 -2.48 -17.37
C PRO A 148 -3.32 -2.40 -15.87
N CYS A 149 -4.00 -3.27 -15.11
CA CYS A 149 -3.82 -3.41 -13.67
C CYS A 149 -3.31 -4.82 -13.36
N LEU A 150 -2.30 -4.91 -12.49
CA LEU A 150 -1.81 -6.20 -12.00
C LEU A 150 -2.89 -6.84 -11.12
N LEU A 151 -3.16 -8.13 -11.32
CA LEU A 151 -4.07 -8.89 -10.48
C LEU A 151 -3.26 -9.70 -9.46
N PRO A 152 -3.62 -9.61 -8.17
CA PRO A 152 -3.02 -10.41 -7.12
C PRO A 152 -3.53 -11.86 -7.14
N PRO A 153 -3.00 -12.73 -6.27
CA PRO A 153 -3.61 -14.01 -5.97
C PRO A 153 -5.07 -13.88 -5.48
N ASP A 154 -5.79 -14.98 -5.49
CA ASP A 154 -7.16 -15.02 -4.94
C ASP A 154 -7.15 -14.93 -3.42
N TRP A 155 -7.44 -13.76 -2.88
CA TRP A 155 -7.53 -13.51 -1.44
C TRP A 155 -8.75 -14.14 -0.76
N SER A 156 -9.69 -14.73 -1.50
CA SER A 156 -10.86 -15.40 -0.91
C SER A 156 -10.48 -16.64 -0.11
N VAL A 157 -9.33 -17.24 -0.41
CA VAL A 157 -8.80 -18.42 0.29
C VAL A 157 -7.98 -18.06 1.54
N GLY A 158 -7.78 -16.79 1.79
CA GLY A 158 -7.07 -16.26 2.96
C GLY A 158 -5.86 -15.40 2.59
N TYR A 159 -5.56 -14.48 3.48
CA TYR A 159 -4.39 -13.61 3.42
C TYR A 159 -3.82 -13.48 4.84
N THR A 160 -2.52 -13.59 5.00
CA THR A 160 -1.90 -13.54 6.32
C THR A 160 -1.49 -12.11 6.68
N SER A 161 -0.37 -11.64 6.12
CA SER A 161 0.10 -10.27 6.27
C SER A 161 1.19 -9.97 5.24
N ILE A 162 1.39 -8.69 4.94
CA ILE A 162 2.49 -8.25 4.09
C ILE A 162 3.85 -8.65 4.67
N PHE A 163 4.00 -8.63 6.00
CA PHE A 163 5.24 -9.04 6.66
C PHE A 163 5.57 -10.53 6.41
N ALA A 164 4.60 -11.41 6.55
CA ALA A 164 4.80 -12.84 6.29
C ALA A 164 5.25 -13.09 4.85
N LEU A 165 4.59 -12.46 3.89
CA LEU A 165 4.92 -12.59 2.47
C LEU A 165 6.33 -12.10 2.13
N GLN A 166 6.73 -10.95 2.68
CA GLN A 166 8.00 -10.32 2.35
C GLN A 166 9.22 -10.96 3.04
N GLN A 167 9.01 -11.84 4.02
CA GLN A 167 10.08 -12.49 4.78
C GLN A 167 10.34 -13.93 4.37
N GLU A 168 9.41 -14.61 3.72
CA GLU A 168 9.59 -15.99 3.25
C GLU A 168 10.68 -16.12 2.17
N GLU A 169 11.18 -15.00 1.63
CA GLU A 169 12.24 -14.96 0.60
C GLU A 169 13.60 -14.43 1.12
N ALA A 170 13.81 -14.29 2.43
CA ALA A 170 15.05 -13.79 3.00
C ALA A 170 16.03 -14.91 3.38
#